data_52cd0d00672c622ac40eae21055d0a84
#
_entry.id   52cd0d00672c622ac40eae21055d0a84
#
_cell.length_a   1.000
_cell.length_b   1.000
_cell.length_c   1.000
_cell.angle_alpha   90.00
_cell.angle_beta   90.00
_cell.angle_gamma   90.00
#
_symmetry.space_group_name_H-M   'P 1'
#
loop_
_entity.id
_entity.type
_entity.pdbx_description
1 polymer ?
#
loop_
_entity_poly.entity_id
_entity_poly.type
_entity_poly.pdbx_seq_one_letter_code
_entity_poly.pdbx_strand_id
1 'polypeptide(L)'
;MSILKNKHDILVKYAILGDGPELSRLKDLVIRHSLHGQVEFINQDCPIEKIYKNSSVHIMPTLTTPESIEGFGISNIEAASYGLPCIVSNSGGTPESVGNNGIIVKENNPKELVNSIIDIFKKYKTYSNKSYIFANKFDSKKKIKEYLNIL
;
A
#
# COMPACT_ATOMS: atom_id res chain seq x y z
N MET A 1 2.56 -9.65 -9.03
CA MET A 1 3.05 -9.25 -10.38
C MET A 1 2.92 -10.39 -11.38
N SER A 2 3.70 -11.46 -11.28
CA SER A 2 3.67 -12.57 -12.27
C SER A 2 2.29 -13.21 -12.45
N ILE A 3 1.48 -13.35 -11.40
CA ILE A 3 0.11 -13.87 -11.52
C ILE A 3 -0.78 -12.92 -12.32
N LEU A 4 -0.71 -11.61 -12.10
CA LEU A 4 -1.48 -10.61 -12.87
C LEU A 4 -1.13 -10.68 -14.35
N LYS A 5 0.17 -10.72 -14.68
CA LYS A 5 0.65 -10.84 -16.05
C LYS A 5 0.24 -12.15 -16.72
N ASN A 6 0.52 -13.30 -16.07
CA ASN A 6 0.42 -14.59 -16.73
C ASN A 6 -1.00 -15.18 -16.74
N LYS A 7 -1.85 -14.82 -15.77
CA LYS A 7 -3.22 -15.37 -15.65
C LYS A 7 -4.31 -14.39 -16.04
N HIS A 8 -4.05 -13.10 -15.96
CA HIS A 8 -5.07 -12.06 -16.18
C HIS A 8 -4.72 -11.10 -17.32
N ASP A 9 -3.54 -11.23 -17.93
CA ASP A 9 -3.02 -10.32 -18.96
C ASP A 9 -3.04 -8.84 -18.51
N ILE A 10 -2.81 -8.62 -17.20
CA ILE A 10 -2.79 -7.29 -16.59
C ILE A 10 -1.34 -6.88 -16.36
N LEU A 11 -0.90 -5.85 -17.05
CA LEU A 11 0.41 -5.23 -16.85
C LEU A 11 0.27 -4.06 -15.86
N VAL A 12 0.98 -4.17 -14.75
CA VAL A 12 1.11 -3.10 -13.74
C VAL A 12 2.58 -2.78 -13.52
N LYS A 13 2.87 -1.53 -13.18
CA LYS A 13 4.17 -1.12 -12.65
C LYS A 13 4.10 -1.15 -11.13
N TYR A 14 5.15 -1.62 -10.51
CA TYR A 14 5.27 -1.68 -9.05
C TYR A 14 6.52 -0.95 -8.59
N ALA A 15 6.32 0.13 -7.87
CA ALA A 15 7.39 0.91 -7.25
C ALA A 15 7.64 0.42 -5.83
N ILE A 16 8.88 0.12 -5.50
CA ILE A 16 9.33 -0.29 -4.17
C ILE A 16 10.28 0.80 -3.67
N LEU A 17 9.88 1.51 -2.62
CA LEU A 17 10.73 2.52 -1.97
C LEU A 17 11.50 1.88 -0.82
N GLY A 18 12.82 2.01 -0.87
CA GLY A 18 13.71 1.55 0.19
C GLY A 18 14.95 0.83 -0.33
N ASP A 19 15.93 0.67 0.55
CA ASP A 19 17.25 0.09 0.27
C ASP A 19 17.71 -0.89 1.38
N GLY A 20 16.77 -1.55 2.04
CA GLY A 20 17.05 -2.50 3.11
C GLY A 20 17.86 -3.73 2.66
N PRO A 21 18.28 -4.58 3.61
CA PRO A 21 19.17 -5.73 3.36
C PRO A 21 18.61 -6.73 2.34
N GLU A 22 17.30 -6.76 2.16
CA GLU A 22 16.63 -7.65 1.20
C GLU A 22 16.68 -7.16 -0.26
N LEU A 23 17.21 -5.96 -0.53
CA LEU A 23 17.18 -5.36 -1.87
C LEU A 23 17.81 -6.26 -2.94
N SER A 24 18.97 -6.88 -2.64
CA SER A 24 19.63 -7.79 -3.59
C SER A 24 18.76 -8.98 -3.89
N ARG A 25 18.19 -9.62 -2.88
CA ARG A 25 17.29 -10.77 -3.03
C ARG A 25 16.02 -10.42 -3.84
N LEU A 26 15.49 -9.23 -3.63
CA LEU A 26 14.32 -8.76 -4.39
C LEU A 26 14.65 -8.51 -5.86
N LYS A 27 15.84 -7.97 -6.18
CA LYS A 27 16.30 -7.82 -7.56
C LYS A 27 16.45 -9.19 -8.25
N ASP A 28 16.97 -10.19 -7.57
CA ASP A 28 17.07 -11.56 -8.10
C ASP A 28 15.68 -12.18 -8.37
N LEU A 29 14.69 -11.88 -7.53
CA LEU A 29 13.31 -12.31 -7.76
C LEU A 29 12.70 -11.65 -9.01
N VAL A 30 12.97 -10.37 -9.24
CA VAL A 30 12.54 -9.67 -10.47
C VAL A 30 13.10 -10.35 -11.71
N ILE A 31 14.38 -10.72 -11.68
CA ILE A 31 15.04 -11.45 -12.77
C ILE A 31 14.37 -12.81 -12.97
N ARG A 32 14.30 -13.62 -11.92
CA ARG A 32 13.74 -15.00 -11.97
C ARG A 32 12.30 -15.05 -12.48
N HIS A 33 11.50 -14.01 -12.19
CA HIS A 33 10.11 -13.94 -12.62
C HIS A 33 9.88 -13.14 -13.91
N SER A 34 10.95 -12.74 -14.60
CA SER A 34 10.90 -11.95 -15.86
C SER A 34 10.03 -10.68 -15.72
N LEU A 35 10.23 -9.95 -14.59
CA LEU A 35 9.49 -8.73 -14.26
C LEU A 35 10.27 -7.45 -14.56
N HIS A 36 11.31 -7.53 -15.41
CA HIS A 36 12.06 -6.36 -15.85
C HIS A 36 11.15 -5.29 -16.44
N GLY A 37 11.37 -4.04 -16.08
CA GLY A 37 10.55 -2.90 -16.53
C GLY A 37 9.15 -2.81 -15.89
N GLN A 38 8.76 -3.79 -15.06
CA GLN A 38 7.52 -3.76 -14.29
C GLN A 38 7.75 -3.46 -12.81
N VAL A 39 8.96 -3.71 -12.29
CA VAL A 39 9.35 -3.39 -10.91
C VAL A 39 10.44 -2.34 -10.94
N GLU A 40 10.23 -1.26 -10.22
CA GLU A 40 11.17 -0.17 -10.03
C GLU A 40 11.54 -0.07 -8.55
N PHE A 41 12.84 -0.08 -8.25
CA PHE A 41 13.36 0.18 -6.91
C PHE A 41 13.74 1.66 -6.82
N ILE A 42 13.07 2.37 -5.92
CA ILE A 42 13.24 3.81 -5.76
C ILE A 42 14.08 4.07 -4.51
N ASN A 43 15.08 4.95 -4.65
CA ASN A 43 15.92 5.37 -3.54
C ASN A 43 15.10 6.18 -2.50
N GLN A 44 15.47 6.08 -1.23
CA GLN A 44 14.87 6.80 -0.10
C GLN A 44 14.96 8.34 -0.25
N ASP A 45 15.92 8.85 -1.02
CA ASP A 45 16.04 10.29 -1.30
C ASP A 45 14.92 10.85 -2.19
N CYS A 46 14.12 9.97 -2.82
CA CYS A 46 13.00 10.40 -3.64
C CYS A 46 11.86 10.93 -2.73
N PRO A 47 11.37 12.15 -2.97
CA PRO A 47 10.24 12.67 -2.23
C PRO A 47 9.02 11.73 -2.34
N ILE A 48 8.52 11.27 -1.20
CA ILE A 48 7.44 10.28 -1.12
C ILE A 48 6.16 10.79 -1.81
N GLU A 49 5.91 12.10 -1.77
CA GLU A 49 4.77 12.73 -2.42
C GLU A 49 4.76 12.52 -3.94
N LYS A 50 5.96 12.51 -4.56
CA LYS A 50 6.09 12.24 -5.99
C LYS A 50 5.66 10.81 -6.32
N ILE A 51 5.96 9.87 -5.44
CA ILE A 51 5.59 8.47 -5.59
C ILE A 51 4.07 8.32 -5.45
N TYR A 52 3.47 8.88 -4.40
CA TYR A 52 2.02 8.81 -4.20
C TYR A 52 1.26 9.46 -5.36
N LYS A 53 1.67 10.64 -5.83
CA LYS A 53 1.02 11.33 -6.97
C LYS A 53 1.05 10.55 -8.28
N ASN A 54 2.04 9.68 -8.48
CA ASN A 54 2.19 8.87 -9.68
C ASN A 54 1.72 7.42 -9.50
N SER A 55 1.13 7.10 -8.36
CA SER A 55 0.62 5.76 -8.05
C SER A 55 -0.91 5.72 -8.14
N SER A 56 -1.44 4.53 -8.33
CA SER A 56 -2.89 4.29 -8.33
C SER A 56 -3.37 3.51 -7.12
N VAL A 57 -2.52 2.69 -6.51
CA VAL A 57 -2.85 1.84 -5.36
C VAL A 57 -1.63 1.77 -4.45
N HIS A 58 -1.84 1.88 -3.16
CA HIS A 58 -0.83 1.59 -2.15
C HIS A 58 -0.97 0.15 -1.66
N ILE A 59 0.15 -0.58 -1.58
CA ILE A 59 0.15 -1.99 -1.16
C ILE A 59 1.15 -2.16 -0.03
N MET A 60 0.68 -2.63 1.12
CA MET A 60 1.49 -2.91 2.30
C MET A 60 1.28 -4.35 2.76
N PRO A 61 1.97 -5.33 2.12
CA PRO A 61 1.78 -6.76 2.36
C PRO A 61 2.66 -7.25 3.51
N THR A 62 2.57 -6.61 4.66
CA THR A 62 3.36 -6.91 5.86
C THR A 62 3.14 -8.34 6.33
N LEU A 63 4.19 -8.97 6.82
CA LEU A 63 4.15 -10.26 7.48
C LEU A 63 4.45 -10.07 8.96
N THR A 64 3.67 -10.70 9.82
CA THR A 64 3.94 -10.80 11.24
C THR A 64 5.07 -11.80 11.47
N THR A 65 6.13 -11.38 12.15
CA THR A 65 7.21 -12.26 12.58
C THR A 65 7.43 -12.12 14.10
N PRO A 66 8.13 -13.04 14.76
CA PRO A 66 8.44 -12.89 16.19
C PRO A 66 9.21 -11.60 16.50
N GLU A 67 10.00 -11.10 15.54
CA GLU A 67 10.86 -9.93 15.69
C GLU A 67 10.21 -8.63 15.24
N SER A 68 9.11 -8.70 14.47
CA SER A 68 8.49 -7.52 13.88
C SER A 68 7.00 -7.69 13.67
N ILE A 69 6.26 -6.71 14.15
CA ILE A 69 4.83 -6.55 13.91
C ILE A 69 4.54 -5.09 13.58
N GLU A 70 3.73 -4.84 12.59
CA GLU A 70 3.36 -3.47 12.24
C GLU A 70 2.39 -2.89 13.27
N GLY A 71 2.77 -1.77 13.88
CA GLY A 71 1.96 -1.13 14.91
C GLY A 71 0.67 -0.51 14.38
N PHE A 72 0.74 0.18 13.25
CA PHE A 72 -0.42 0.86 12.65
C PHE A 72 -0.32 1.00 11.12
N GLY A 73 0.84 1.39 10.57
CA GLY A 73 1.02 1.62 9.14
C GLY A 73 0.67 3.06 8.72
N ILE A 74 1.40 4.04 9.21
CA ILE A 74 1.20 5.47 8.89
C ILE A 74 1.21 5.72 7.38
N SER A 75 2.04 5.02 6.63
CA SER A 75 2.11 5.11 5.17
C SER A 75 0.77 4.85 4.46
N ASN A 76 -0.14 4.07 5.06
CA ASN A 76 -1.48 3.85 4.54
C ASN A 76 -2.32 5.13 4.61
N ILE A 77 -2.21 5.89 5.71
CA ILE A 77 -2.91 7.17 5.87
C ILE A 77 -2.32 8.24 4.94
N GLU A 78 -1.00 8.27 4.81
CA GLU A 78 -0.32 9.16 3.88
C GLU A 78 -0.77 8.88 2.44
N ALA A 79 -0.73 7.64 1.98
CA ALA A 79 -1.21 7.25 0.67
C ALA A 79 -2.69 7.60 0.47
N ALA A 80 -3.53 7.36 1.47
CA ALA A 80 -4.96 7.69 1.44
C ALA A 80 -5.20 9.21 1.31
N SER A 81 -4.31 10.06 1.84
CA SER A 81 -4.39 11.52 1.69
C SER A 81 -4.18 11.99 0.24
N TYR A 82 -3.55 11.17 -0.58
CA TYR A 82 -3.44 11.36 -2.04
C TYR A 82 -4.56 10.65 -2.82
N GLY A 83 -5.55 10.09 -2.13
CA GLY A 83 -6.66 9.37 -2.73
C GLY A 83 -6.30 7.96 -3.20
N LEU A 84 -5.19 7.40 -2.74
CA LEU A 84 -4.81 6.03 -3.10
C LEU A 84 -5.61 5.02 -2.28
N PRO A 85 -6.34 4.11 -2.92
CA PRO A 85 -6.85 2.93 -2.24
C PRO A 85 -5.71 2.09 -1.69
N CYS A 86 -5.91 1.47 -0.52
CA CYS A 86 -4.89 0.66 0.13
C CYS A 86 -5.24 -0.83 0.10
N ILE A 87 -4.24 -1.68 -0.11
CA ILE A 87 -4.34 -3.13 0.11
C ILE A 87 -3.30 -3.49 1.17
N VAL A 88 -3.75 -4.02 2.30
CA VAL A 88 -2.88 -4.36 3.42
C VAL A 88 -3.07 -5.79 3.87
N SER A 89 -2.04 -6.39 4.43
CA SER A 89 -2.18 -7.66 5.14
C SER A 89 -2.93 -7.48 6.46
N ASN A 90 -3.62 -8.51 6.91
CA ASN A 90 -4.18 -8.58 8.26
C ASN A 90 -3.06 -8.87 9.27
N SER A 91 -2.19 -7.89 9.50
CA SER A 91 -0.98 -7.97 10.33
C SER A 91 -0.95 -6.81 11.31
N GLY A 92 -0.88 -7.09 12.61
CA GLY A 92 -0.83 -6.07 13.64
C GLY A 92 -1.95 -5.04 13.54
N GLY A 93 -1.59 -3.76 13.56
CA GLY A 93 -2.52 -2.63 13.46
C GLY A 93 -2.85 -2.17 12.04
N THR A 94 -2.34 -2.83 10.98
CA THR A 94 -2.59 -2.40 9.59
C THR A 94 -4.07 -2.34 9.21
N PRO A 95 -4.99 -3.21 9.69
CA PRO A 95 -6.42 -3.11 9.41
C PRO A 95 -7.04 -1.78 9.86
N GLU A 96 -6.59 -1.24 10.99
CA GLU A 96 -7.09 0.02 11.53
C GLU A 96 -6.70 1.22 10.68
N SER A 97 -5.49 1.18 10.08
CA SER A 97 -4.98 2.25 9.23
C SER A 97 -5.64 2.32 7.85
N VAL A 98 -6.45 1.34 7.50
CA VAL A 98 -7.15 1.28 6.22
C VAL A 98 -8.66 1.52 6.38
N GLY A 99 -9.27 1.03 7.46
CA GLY A 99 -10.72 1.19 7.66
C GLY A 99 -11.53 0.66 6.46
N ASN A 100 -12.32 1.54 5.82
CA ASN A 100 -13.18 1.19 4.69
C ASN A 100 -12.69 1.73 3.33
N ASN A 101 -11.47 2.26 3.27
CA ASN A 101 -10.89 2.85 2.05
C ASN A 101 -10.04 1.87 1.22
N GLY A 102 -9.94 0.62 1.63
CA GLY A 102 -9.12 -0.38 0.97
C GLY A 102 -9.60 -1.80 1.23
N ILE A 103 -8.72 -2.75 0.99
CA ILE A 103 -8.98 -4.18 1.17
C ILE A 103 -7.92 -4.78 2.09
N ILE A 104 -8.39 -5.56 3.07
CA ILE A 104 -7.54 -6.31 3.98
C ILE A 104 -7.44 -7.74 3.44
N VAL A 105 -6.23 -8.24 3.25
CA VAL A 105 -5.95 -9.59 2.74
C VAL A 105 -5.25 -10.43 3.81
N LYS A 106 -5.33 -11.74 3.71
CA LYS A 106 -4.55 -12.63 4.56
C LYS A 106 -3.06 -12.48 4.27
N GLU A 107 -2.24 -12.57 5.32
CA GLU A 107 -0.79 -12.65 5.17
C GLU A 107 -0.40 -13.79 4.24
N ASN A 108 0.67 -13.59 3.49
CA ASN A 108 1.23 -14.58 2.57
C ASN A 108 0.21 -15.19 1.60
N ASN A 109 -0.79 -14.41 1.18
CA ASN A 109 -1.82 -14.84 0.23
C ASN A 109 -1.77 -14.06 -1.10
N PRO A 110 -0.86 -14.42 -2.03
CA PRO A 110 -0.72 -13.70 -3.29
C PRO A 110 -1.96 -13.78 -4.20
N LYS A 111 -2.79 -14.81 -4.06
CA LYS A 111 -4.03 -14.94 -4.85
C LYS A 111 -5.07 -13.91 -4.40
N GLU A 112 -5.24 -13.75 -3.10
CA GLU A 112 -6.15 -12.76 -2.53
C GLU A 112 -5.68 -11.34 -2.85
N LEU A 113 -4.38 -11.08 -2.77
CA LEU A 113 -3.78 -9.80 -3.19
C LEU A 113 -4.08 -9.48 -4.65
N VAL A 114 -3.93 -10.44 -5.56
CA VAL A 114 -4.26 -10.27 -6.99
C VAL A 114 -5.74 -9.92 -7.17
N ASN A 115 -6.64 -10.65 -6.53
CA ASN A 115 -8.08 -10.40 -6.63
C ASN A 115 -8.44 -9.01 -6.09
N SER A 116 -7.78 -8.58 -5.01
CA SER A 116 -7.98 -7.25 -4.42
C SER A 116 -7.51 -6.13 -5.35
N ILE A 117 -6.38 -6.30 -6.03
CA ILE A 117 -5.92 -5.34 -7.05
C ILE A 117 -6.98 -5.21 -8.16
N ILE A 118 -7.47 -6.32 -8.68
CA ILE A 118 -8.47 -6.33 -9.74
C ILE A 118 -9.78 -5.66 -9.26
N ASP A 119 -10.23 -5.94 -8.04
CA ASP A 119 -11.46 -5.34 -7.50
C ASP A 119 -11.32 -3.82 -7.31
N ILE A 120 -10.18 -3.35 -6.79
CA ILE A 120 -9.90 -1.92 -6.66
C ILE A 120 -9.95 -1.23 -8.03
N PHE A 121 -9.31 -1.79 -9.06
CA PHE A 121 -9.33 -1.16 -10.38
C PHE A 121 -10.73 -1.12 -11.00
N LYS A 122 -11.55 -2.15 -10.78
CA LYS A 122 -12.96 -2.16 -11.22
C LYS A 122 -13.80 -1.06 -10.57
N LYS A 123 -13.50 -0.72 -9.30
CA LYS A 123 -14.27 0.23 -8.48
C LYS A 123 -13.41 1.44 -8.05
N TYR A 124 -12.43 1.81 -8.85
CA TYR A 124 -11.37 2.74 -8.49
C TYR A 124 -11.89 4.05 -7.89
N LYS A 125 -12.81 4.73 -8.57
CA LYS A 125 -13.37 6.01 -8.09
C LYS A 125 -13.99 5.90 -6.70
N THR A 126 -14.67 4.78 -6.43
CA THR A 126 -15.31 4.53 -5.13
C THR A 126 -14.25 4.41 -4.02
N TYR A 127 -13.22 3.61 -4.25
CA TYR A 127 -12.15 3.42 -3.27
C TYR A 127 -11.32 4.71 -3.09
N SER A 128 -10.99 5.40 -4.17
CA SER A 128 -10.24 6.66 -4.13
C SER A 128 -10.98 7.74 -3.32
N ASN A 129 -12.28 7.92 -3.54
CA ASN A 129 -13.08 8.86 -2.76
C ASN A 129 -13.11 8.48 -1.26
N LYS A 130 -13.26 7.20 -0.95
CA LYS A 130 -13.21 6.72 0.44
C LYS A 130 -11.86 7.00 1.08
N SER A 131 -10.75 6.89 0.33
CA SER A 131 -9.40 7.18 0.81
C SER A 131 -9.28 8.62 1.26
N TYR A 132 -9.69 9.59 0.45
CA TYR A 132 -9.70 11.01 0.84
C TYR A 132 -10.53 11.26 2.10
N ILE A 133 -11.73 10.69 2.17
CA ILE A 133 -12.63 10.87 3.33
C ILE A 133 -11.98 10.26 4.58
N PHE A 134 -11.37 9.10 4.45
CA PHE A 134 -10.75 8.41 5.57
C PHE A 134 -9.52 9.16 6.09
N ALA A 135 -8.62 9.59 5.21
CA ALA A 135 -7.42 10.34 5.58
C ALA A 135 -7.73 11.65 6.32
N ASN A 136 -8.83 12.32 5.97
CA ASN A 136 -9.27 13.55 6.64
C ASN A 136 -9.62 13.36 8.13
N LYS A 137 -9.83 12.14 8.61
CA LYS A 137 -10.03 11.83 10.03
C LYS A 137 -8.73 11.97 10.84
N PHE A 138 -7.58 11.89 10.16
CA PHE A 138 -6.24 11.97 10.75
C PHE A 138 -5.58 13.35 10.55
N ASP A 139 -6.33 14.33 10.09
CA ASP A 139 -5.83 15.71 9.95
C ASP A 139 -5.40 16.24 11.32
N SER A 140 -4.11 16.54 11.46
CA SER A 140 -3.50 16.98 12.73
C SER A 140 -4.12 18.26 13.28
N LYS A 141 -4.49 19.20 12.40
CA LYS A 141 -5.12 20.47 12.82
C LYS A 141 -6.50 20.24 13.40
N LYS A 142 -7.26 19.29 12.83
CA LYS A 142 -8.58 18.91 13.40
C LYS A 142 -8.41 18.20 14.73
N LYS A 143 -7.46 17.27 14.81
CA LYS A 143 -7.20 16.53 16.05
C LYS A 143 -6.74 17.42 17.18
N ILE A 144 -5.83 18.35 16.94
CA ILE A 144 -5.40 19.33 17.95
C ILE A 144 -6.60 20.13 18.48
N LYS A 145 -7.51 20.60 17.60
CA LYS A 145 -8.72 21.31 18.03
C LYS A 145 -9.64 20.44 18.89
N GLU A 146 -9.82 19.16 18.52
CA GLU A 146 -10.61 18.22 19.32
C GLU A 146 -10.02 18.06 20.74
N TYR A 147 -8.70 17.90 20.85
CA TYR A 147 -8.02 17.79 22.16
C TYR A 147 -8.14 19.07 22.99
N LEU A 148 -7.97 20.25 22.39
CA LEU A 148 -8.08 21.55 23.09
C LEU A 148 -9.51 21.83 23.58
N ASN A 149 -10.53 21.26 22.97
CA ASN A 149 -11.93 21.41 23.39
C ASN A 149 -12.31 20.44 24.53
N ILE A 150 -11.44 19.51 24.88
CA ILE A 150 -11.64 18.58 26.00
C ILE A 150 -10.99 19.11 27.28
N LEU A 151 -10.09 20.08 27.19
CA LEU A 151 -9.43 20.77 28.29
C LEU A 151 -10.21 22.00 28.73
#